data_43a42adbf0a328a0c88e1ba8ad3c2e2e
#
_entry.id   43a42adbf0a328a0c88e1ba8ad3c2e2e
#
_cell.length_a   1.000
_cell.length_b   1.000
_cell.length_c   1.000
_cell.angle_alpha   90.00
_cell.angle_beta   90.00
_cell.angle_gamma   90.00
#
_symmetry.space_group_name_H-M   'P 1'
#
loop_
_entity.id
_entity.type
_entity.pdbx_description
1 polymer ?
#
loop_
_entity_poly.entity_id
_entity_poly.type
_entity_poly.pdbx_seq_one_letter_code
_entity_poly.pdbx_strand_id
1 'polypeptide(L)'
;MQKFEIEVKNEKIKSYRTITLLIVILNSLFFTFLIVDINQRRSALISLGFILLYTAYRFYACKKAKQNFFFDEWIFFLLMILWSNDNFLIAVVNMVLFLLYTATIQKIIYNFDSSHIKQKNFPWKKYRWTELSNVVIKDNLLTIDFKNNKLIQEEIITGEVDETEFNSFVKKQLDV
;
A
#
# COMPACT_ATOMS: atom_id res chain seq x y z
N MET A 1 -23.22 21.82 2.16
CA MET A 1 -22.08 21.57 3.04
C MET A 1 -20.83 21.40 2.18
N GLN A 2 -19.84 22.24 2.38
CA GLN A 2 -18.58 22.19 1.62
C GLN A 2 -17.78 20.96 2.10
N LYS A 3 -17.28 20.16 1.14
CA LYS A 3 -16.46 18.96 1.42
C LYS A 3 -15.29 18.97 0.47
N PHE A 4 -14.12 18.63 1.01
CA PHE A 4 -12.92 18.45 0.21
C PHE A 4 -12.46 16.98 0.27
N GLU A 5 -12.09 16.45 -0.87
CA GLU A 5 -11.46 15.13 -0.98
C GLU A 5 -10.06 15.30 -1.54
N ILE A 6 -9.05 14.88 -0.79
CA ILE A 6 -7.64 15.09 -1.11
C ILE A 6 -6.96 13.75 -1.21
N GLU A 7 -6.46 13.42 -2.40
CA GLU A 7 -5.61 12.25 -2.63
C GLU A 7 -4.15 12.63 -2.39
N VAL A 8 -3.48 11.86 -1.52
CA VAL A 8 -2.08 12.07 -1.19
C VAL A 8 -1.23 10.89 -1.63
N LYS A 9 0.03 11.16 -1.88
CA LYS A 9 1.01 10.19 -2.33
C LYS A 9 1.33 9.17 -1.24
N ASN A 10 1.16 7.90 -1.56
CA ASN A 10 1.54 6.83 -0.64
C ASN A 10 3.04 6.50 -0.79
N GLU A 11 3.88 7.18 -0.02
CA GLU A 11 5.34 7.01 -0.06
C GLU A 11 5.80 5.60 0.37
N LYS A 12 4.97 4.89 1.13
CA LYS A 12 5.29 3.55 1.65
C LYS A 12 5.26 2.45 0.57
N ILE A 13 4.62 2.71 -0.57
CA ILE A 13 4.53 1.74 -1.68
C ILE A 13 5.90 1.22 -2.09
N LYS A 14 6.91 2.09 -2.15
CA LYS A 14 8.27 1.69 -2.54
C LYS A 14 8.86 0.67 -1.56
N SER A 15 8.71 0.89 -0.27
CA SER A 15 9.17 -0.04 0.78
C SER A 15 8.44 -1.38 0.70
N TYR A 16 7.12 -1.37 0.52
CA TYR A 16 6.34 -2.60 0.40
C TYR A 16 6.74 -3.41 -0.84
N ARG A 17 7.00 -2.77 -1.98
CA ARG A 17 7.50 -3.43 -3.18
C ARG A 17 8.86 -4.12 -2.96
N THR A 18 9.76 -3.47 -2.21
CA THR A 18 11.05 -4.06 -1.85
C THR A 18 10.89 -5.26 -0.94
N ILE A 19 10.02 -5.17 0.07
CA ILE A 19 9.70 -6.29 0.98
C ILE A 19 9.10 -7.46 0.19
N THR A 20 8.19 -7.19 -0.73
CA THR A 20 7.60 -8.23 -1.59
C THR A 20 8.67 -8.96 -2.41
N LEU A 21 9.60 -8.23 -3.00
CA LEU A 21 10.72 -8.82 -3.73
C LEU A 21 11.54 -9.77 -2.84
N LEU A 22 11.86 -9.34 -1.62
CA LEU A 22 12.59 -10.19 -0.66
C LEU A 22 11.82 -11.47 -0.30
N ILE A 23 10.50 -11.36 -0.09
CA ILE A 23 9.66 -12.53 0.21
C ILE A 23 9.63 -13.51 -0.98
N VAL A 24 9.54 -13.02 -2.21
CA VAL A 24 9.59 -13.86 -3.41
C VAL A 24 10.94 -14.59 -3.53
N ILE A 25 12.05 -13.89 -3.28
CA ILE A 25 13.39 -14.49 -3.27
C ILE A 25 13.48 -15.58 -2.22
N LEU A 26 13.02 -15.32 -0.98
CA LEU A 26 13.04 -16.30 0.11
C LEU A 26 12.22 -17.55 -0.23
N ASN A 27 11.00 -17.38 -0.79
CA ASN A 27 10.18 -18.50 -1.24
C ASN A 27 10.88 -19.30 -2.35
N SER A 28 11.51 -18.61 -3.31
CA SER A 28 12.25 -19.27 -4.40
C SER A 28 13.43 -20.09 -3.87
N LEU A 29 14.17 -19.56 -2.90
CA LEU A 29 15.26 -20.29 -2.23
C LEU A 29 14.72 -21.52 -1.47
N PHE A 30 13.57 -21.39 -0.80
CA PHE A 30 12.92 -22.50 -0.11
C PHE A 30 12.53 -23.61 -1.08
N PHE A 31 11.86 -23.28 -2.19
CA PHE A 31 11.54 -24.28 -3.23
C PHE A 31 12.80 -24.91 -3.83
N THR A 32 13.87 -24.14 -4.02
CA THR A 32 15.16 -24.70 -4.49
C THR A 32 15.72 -25.73 -3.50
N PHE A 33 15.60 -25.47 -2.20
CA PHE A 33 16.00 -26.40 -1.16
C PHE A 33 15.14 -27.68 -1.16
N LEU A 34 13.84 -27.58 -1.38
CA LEU A 34 12.92 -28.70 -1.44
C LEU A 34 13.18 -29.64 -2.65
N ILE A 35 13.91 -29.21 -3.68
CA ILE A 35 14.30 -30.07 -4.81
C ILE A 35 15.19 -31.25 -4.34
N VAL A 36 15.89 -31.08 -3.23
CA VAL A 36 16.77 -32.14 -2.68
C VAL A 36 15.95 -33.33 -2.15
N ASP A 37 14.75 -33.06 -1.59
CA ASP A 37 13.83 -34.10 -1.15
C ASP A 37 13.11 -34.72 -2.35
N ILE A 38 13.28 -36.05 -2.52
CA ILE A 38 12.74 -36.80 -3.66
C ILE A 38 11.21 -36.74 -3.70
N ASN A 39 10.54 -36.65 -2.54
CA ASN A 39 9.09 -36.62 -2.42
C ASN A 39 8.50 -35.23 -2.81
N GLN A 40 9.27 -34.17 -2.58
CA GLN A 40 8.82 -32.78 -2.83
C GLN A 40 9.42 -32.18 -4.11
N ARG A 41 10.39 -32.85 -4.71
CA ARG A 41 11.12 -32.37 -5.91
C ARG A 41 10.19 -31.93 -7.04
N ARG A 42 9.17 -32.74 -7.35
CA ARG A 42 8.23 -32.46 -8.46
C ARG A 42 7.41 -31.19 -8.18
N SER A 43 6.87 -31.07 -6.99
CA SER A 43 6.11 -29.88 -6.54
C SER A 43 7.01 -28.64 -6.56
N ALA A 44 8.20 -28.72 -6.02
CA ALA A 44 9.17 -27.62 -5.98
C ALA A 44 9.57 -27.12 -7.38
N LEU A 45 9.84 -28.04 -8.33
CA LEU A 45 10.15 -27.66 -9.71
C LEU A 45 8.96 -26.95 -10.41
N ILE A 46 7.75 -27.45 -10.21
CA ILE A 46 6.52 -26.83 -10.75
C ILE A 46 6.37 -25.44 -10.15
N SER A 47 6.54 -25.28 -8.84
CA SER A 47 6.42 -24.02 -8.14
C SER A 47 7.42 -22.98 -8.64
N LEU A 48 8.70 -23.36 -8.80
CA LEU A 48 9.72 -22.49 -9.38
C LEU A 48 9.38 -22.10 -10.83
N GLY A 49 8.86 -23.04 -11.64
CA GLY A 49 8.38 -22.76 -12.99
C GLY A 49 7.30 -21.67 -13.01
N PHE A 50 6.29 -21.76 -12.14
CA PHE A 50 5.25 -20.75 -12.04
C PHE A 50 5.78 -19.38 -11.56
N ILE A 51 6.69 -19.35 -10.58
CA ILE A 51 7.32 -18.11 -10.12
C ILE A 51 8.11 -17.46 -11.26
N LEU A 52 8.87 -18.23 -12.03
CA LEU A 52 9.62 -17.73 -13.18
C LEU A 52 8.72 -17.17 -14.27
N LEU A 53 7.64 -17.89 -14.63
CA LEU A 53 6.65 -17.41 -15.61
C LEU A 53 5.99 -16.12 -15.17
N TYR A 54 5.58 -16.04 -13.89
CA TYR A 54 4.99 -14.82 -13.34
C TYR A 54 5.99 -13.67 -13.33
N THR A 55 7.24 -13.92 -12.95
CA THR A 55 8.31 -12.91 -12.98
C THR A 55 8.54 -12.37 -14.38
N ALA A 56 8.61 -13.26 -15.38
CA ALA A 56 8.77 -12.87 -16.78
C ALA A 56 7.58 -12.03 -17.28
N TYR A 57 6.35 -12.44 -16.95
CA TYR A 57 5.14 -11.68 -17.24
C TYR A 57 5.19 -10.28 -16.61
N ARG A 58 5.53 -10.18 -15.33
CA ARG A 58 5.63 -8.89 -14.63
C ARG A 58 6.71 -7.99 -15.21
N PHE A 59 7.86 -8.57 -15.55
CA PHE A 59 8.93 -7.84 -16.22
C PHE A 59 8.47 -7.24 -17.57
N TYR A 60 7.78 -8.05 -18.37
CA TYR A 60 7.21 -7.59 -19.64
C TYR A 60 6.17 -6.48 -19.43
N ALA A 61 5.23 -6.67 -18.50
CA ALA A 61 4.18 -5.72 -18.19
C ALA A 61 4.74 -4.37 -17.69
N CYS A 62 5.71 -4.40 -16.76
CA CYS A 62 6.36 -3.18 -16.27
C CYS A 62 7.13 -2.45 -17.37
N LYS A 63 7.84 -3.19 -18.25
CA LYS A 63 8.54 -2.62 -19.41
C LYS A 63 7.57 -1.93 -20.38
N LYS A 64 6.44 -2.58 -20.70
CA LYS A 64 5.39 -2.00 -21.56
C LYS A 64 4.77 -0.74 -20.95
N ALA A 65 4.55 -0.72 -19.64
CA ALA A 65 4.01 0.43 -18.92
C ALA A 65 5.06 1.53 -18.62
N LYS A 66 6.33 1.37 -19.04
CA LYS A 66 7.45 2.26 -18.72
C LYS A 66 7.62 2.50 -17.21
N GLN A 67 7.37 1.47 -16.42
CA GLN A 67 7.48 1.48 -14.96
C GLN A 67 8.68 0.66 -14.51
N ASN A 68 9.21 0.99 -13.33
CA ASN A 68 10.20 0.15 -12.67
C ASN A 68 9.60 -1.21 -12.33
N PHE A 69 10.42 -2.26 -12.41
CA PHE A 69 9.98 -3.60 -12.07
C PHE A 69 9.50 -3.68 -10.61
N PHE A 70 8.35 -4.32 -10.42
CA PHE A 70 7.83 -4.67 -9.10
C PHE A 70 6.83 -5.83 -9.22
N PHE A 71 6.69 -6.60 -8.15
CA PHE A 71 5.59 -7.55 -8.02
C PHE A 71 4.34 -6.82 -7.53
N ASP A 72 3.16 -7.24 -8.04
CA ASP A 72 1.87 -6.83 -7.50
C ASP A 72 1.39 -7.82 -6.40
N GLU A 73 0.23 -7.57 -5.82
CA GLU A 73 -0.36 -8.40 -4.78
C GLU A 73 -0.60 -9.85 -5.19
N TRP A 74 -0.82 -10.11 -6.46
CA TRP A 74 -1.13 -11.44 -6.99
C TRP A 74 0.00 -12.45 -6.81
N ILE A 75 1.24 -11.99 -6.61
CA ILE A 75 2.34 -12.89 -6.30
C ILE A 75 2.11 -13.66 -4.99
N PHE A 76 1.55 -13.01 -3.97
CA PHE A 76 1.25 -13.67 -2.69
C PHE A 76 0.12 -14.70 -2.85
N PHE A 77 -0.88 -14.40 -3.70
CA PHE A 77 -1.94 -15.35 -4.02
C PHE A 77 -1.38 -16.57 -4.76
N LEU A 78 -0.48 -16.37 -5.70
CA LEU A 78 0.25 -17.46 -6.36
C LEU A 78 1.03 -18.30 -5.34
N LEU A 79 1.83 -17.67 -4.47
CA LEU A 79 2.60 -18.36 -3.44
C LEU A 79 1.68 -19.14 -2.48
N MET A 80 0.53 -18.60 -2.12
CA MET A 80 -0.48 -19.31 -1.31
C MET A 80 -0.90 -20.62 -1.99
N ILE A 81 -1.24 -20.57 -3.28
CA ILE A 81 -1.64 -21.78 -4.03
C ILE A 81 -0.50 -22.79 -4.10
N LEU A 82 0.73 -22.33 -4.39
CA LEU A 82 1.89 -23.21 -4.52
C LEU A 82 2.23 -23.93 -3.19
N TRP A 83 2.03 -23.27 -2.05
CA TRP A 83 2.27 -23.86 -0.72
C TRP A 83 1.09 -24.69 -0.18
N SER A 84 -0.08 -24.62 -0.78
CA SER A 84 -1.29 -25.24 -0.23
C SER A 84 -1.19 -26.77 -0.07
N ASN A 85 -0.43 -27.44 -0.95
CA ASN A 85 -0.24 -28.87 -0.90
C ASN A 85 0.96 -29.30 -0.01
N ASP A 86 2.01 -28.48 0.05
CA ASP A 86 3.26 -28.84 0.74
C ASP A 86 3.25 -28.37 2.20
N ASN A 87 2.77 -27.16 2.46
CA ASN A 87 2.71 -26.61 3.82
C ASN A 87 1.57 -25.60 3.98
N PHE A 88 0.47 -26.07 4.54
CA PHE A 88 -0.73 -25.26 4.77
C PHE A 88 -0.48 -23.99 5.61
N LEU A 89 0.41 -24.05 6.61
CA LEU A 89 0.72 -22.88 7.45
C LEU A 89 1.36 -21.77 6.62
N ILE A 90 2.32 -22.10 5.75
CA ILE A 90 2.97 -21.13 4.86
C ILE A 90 1.95 -20.58 3.85
N ALA A 91 1.02 -21.39 3.36
CA ALA A 91 -0.05 -20.92 2.49
C ALA A 91 -0.93 -19.87 3.18
N VAL A 92 -1.33 -20.10 4.45
CA VAL A 92 -2.09 -19.13 5.26
C VAL A 92 -1.30 -17.84 5.47
N VAL A 93 0.00 -17.91 5.75
CA VAL A 93 0.86 -16.72 5.88
C VAL A 93 0.86 -15.91 4.57
N ASN A 94 1.00 -16.55 3.41
CA ASN A 94 0.94 -15.84 2.12
C ASN A 94 -0.44 -15.23 1.85
N MET A 95 -1.53 -15.86 2.28
CA MET A 95 -2.88 -15.28 2.21
C MET A 95 -2.98 -13.99 3.06
N VAL A 96 -2.45 -14.01 4.28
CA VAL A 96 -2.42 -12.82 5.14
C VAL A 96 -1.58 -11.72 4.50
N LEU A 97 -0.41 -12.06 3.93
CA LEU A 97 0.43 -11.11 3.21
C LEU A 97 -0.28 -10.51 1.99
N PHE A 98 -1.04 -11.31 1.24
CA PHE A 98 -1.88 -10.82 0.15
C PHE A 98 -2.86 -9.74 0.63
N LEU A 99 -3.62 -10.02 1.70
CA LEU A 99 -4.60 -9.08 2.25
C LEU A 99 -3.93 -7.79 2.78
N LEU A 100 -2.82 -7.94 3.50
CA LEU A 100 -2.06 -6.79 4.02
C LEU A 100 -1.47 -5.95 2.89
N TYR A 101 -0.88 -6.57 1.88
CA TYR A 101 -0.31 -5.85 0.74
C TYR A 101 -1.38 -5.08 0.00
N THR A 102 -2.50 -5.73 -0.34
CA THR A 102 -3.65 -5.08 -1.00
C THR A 102 -4.16 -3.87 -0.21
N ALA A 103 -4.23 -4.00 1.13
CA ALA A 103 -4.67 -2.90 1.98
C ALA A 103 -3.66 -1.73 2.02
N THR A 104 -2.35 -2.02 1.92
CA THR A 104 -1.30 -1.00 2.08
C THR A 104 -0.94 -0.25 0.80
N ILE A 105 -1.19 -0.84 -0.38
CA ILE A 105 -0.92 -0.18 -1.67
C ILE A 105 -2.04 0.75 -2.14
N GLN A 106 -3.15 0.81 -1.39
CA GLN A 106 -4.28 1.68 -1.74
C GLN A 106 -3.86 3.16 -1.73
N LYS A 107 -4.56 3.93 -2.56
CA LYS A 107 -4.47 5.39 -2.55
C LYS A 107 -4.88 5.92 -1.17
N ILE A 108 -4.16 6.86 -0.62
CA ILE A 108 -4.54 7.51 0.63
C ILE A 108 -5.43 8.70 0.29
N ILE A 109 -6.65 8.70 0.81
CA ILE A 109 -7.65 9.74 0.54
C ILE A 109 -8.14 10.30 1.86
N TYR A 110 -8.00 11.61 2.04
CA TYR A 110 -8.57 12.36 3.15
C TYR A 110 -9.85 13.09 2.74
N ASN A 111 -10.91 12.88 3.50
CA ASN A 111 -12.16 13.64 3.38
C ASN A 111 -12.24 14.64 4.53
N PHE A 112 -12.34 15.92 4.17
CA PHE A 112 -12.55 17.02 5.09
C PHE A 112 -14.00 17.43 5.02
N ASP A 113 -14.73 17.29 6.13
CA ASP A 113 -16.07 17.80 6.28
C ASP A 113 -16.16 18.73 7.51
N SER A 114 -17.29 19.40 7.70
CA SER A 114 -17.48 20.36 8.80
C SER A 114 -17.36 19.72 10.19
N SER A 115 -17.49 18.41 10.33
CA SER A 115 -17.50 17.73 11.62
C SER A 115 -16.19 17.01 11.95
N HIS A 116 -15.45 16.58 10.93
CA HIS A 116 -14.25 15.77 11.13
C HIS A 116 -13.47 15.57 9.83
N ILE A 117 -12.23 15.07 9.98
CA ILE A 117 -11.39 14.60 8.88
C ILE A 117 -11.38 13.07 8.91
N LYS A 118 -11.65 12.43 7.76
CA LYS A 118 -11.60 10.97 7.62
C LYS A 118 -10.55 10.56 6.61
N GLN A 119 -9.65 9.67 6.99
CA GLN A 119 -8.89 8.87 6.03
C GLN A 119 -9.75 7.69 5.58
N LYS A 120 -10.09 7.64 4.28
CA LYS A 120 -11.01 6.62 3.72
C LYS A 120 -10.42 5.22 3.70
N ASN A 121 -9.12 5.11 3.47
CA ASN A 121 -8.44 3.86 3.22
C ASN A 121 -7.79 3.30 4.48
N PHE A 122 -7.52 1.99 4.46
CA PHE A 122 -6.85 1.33 5.58
C PHE A 122 -5.43 1.91 5.84
N PRO A 123 -5.05 2.15 7.09
CA PRO A 123 -5.88 2.08 8.31
C PRO A 123 -6.86 3.26 8.41
N TRP A 124 -8.14 2.95 8.56
CA TRP A 124 -9.16 3.99 8.69
C TRP A 124 -8.89 4.85 9.91
N LYS A 125 -8.82 6.16 9.71
CA LYS A 125 -8.60 7.13 10.78
C LYS A 125 -9.64 8.22 10.70
N LYS A 126 -10.06 8.67 11.86
CA LYS A 126 -10.99 9.79 12.00
C LYS A 126 -10.40 10.77 13.01
N TYR A 127 -10.33 12.04 12.63
CA TYR A 127 -9.81 13.12 13.47
C TYR A 127 -10.90 14.17 13.66
N ARG A 128 -11.06 14.68 14.88
CA ARG A 128 -11.94 15.79 15.19
C ARG A 128 -11.20 17.09 15.03
N TRP A 129 -11.86 18.14 14.58
CA TRP A 129 -11.26 19.47 14.48
C TRP A 129 -10.70 19.97 15.83
N THR A 130 -11.35 19.62 16.94
CA THR A 130 -10.90 19.96 18.29
C THR A 130 -9.58 19.36 18.71
N GLU A 131 -9.12 18.31 18.03
CA GLU A 131 -7.82 17.62 18.28
C GLU A 131 -6.66 18.28 17.52
N LEU A 132 -6.98 19.18 16.58
CA LEU A 132 -6.03 19.78 15.67
C LEU A 132 -5.62 21.18 16.14
N SER A 133 -4.34 21.50 15.96
CA SER A 133 -3.80 22.85 16.15
C SER A 133 -3.78 23.61 14.82
N ASN A 134 -3.48 22.94 13.71
CA ASN A 134 -3.44 23.53 12.39
C ASN A 134 -3.67 22.49 11.31
N VAL A 135 -4.27 22.90 10.19
CA VAL A 135 -4.35 22.14 8.94
C VAL A 135 -4.14 23.10 7.79
N VAL A 136 -3.23 22.82 6.90
CA VAL A 136 -2.91 23.70 5.78
C VAL A 136 -2.46 22.91 4.57
N ILE A 137 -2.82 23.40 3.39
CA ILE A 137 -2.19 23.02 2.13
C ILE A 137 -1.30 24.17 1.70
N LYS A 138 -0.05 23.86 1.43
CA LYS A 138 0.91 24.82 0.87
C LYS A 138 1.90 24.07 -0.02
N ASP A 139 2.14 24.60 -1.23
CA ASP A 139 3.10 24.05 -2.19
C ASP A 139 2.87 22.53 -2.47
N ASN A 140 1.61 22.11 -2.64
CA ASN A 140 1.18 20.72 -2.79
C ASN A 140 1.48 19.81 -1.60
N LEU A 141 1.75 20.36 -0.43
CA LEU A 141 1.97 19.61 0.81
C LEU A 141 0.76 19.80 1.74
N LEU A 142 0.07 18.71 2.07
CA LEU A 142 -0.92 18.68 3.12
C LEU A 142 -0.23 18.51 4.47
N THR A 143 -0.42 19.46 5.36
CA THR A 143 0.07 19.42 6.74
C THR A 143 -1.11 19.37 7.68
N ILE A 144 -1.16 18.37 8.57
CA ILE A 144 -2.14 18.24 9.66
C ILE A 144 -1.34 18.21 10.97
N ASP A 145 -1.49 19.25 11.76
CA ASP A 145 -0.82 19.40 13.05
C ASP A 145 -1.82 19.20 14.20
N PHE A 146 -1.43 18.39 15.17
CA PHE A 146 -2.27 17.99 16.29
C PHE A 146 -1.81 18.70 17.58
N LYS A 147 -2.76 19.00 18.45
CA LYS A 147 -2.50 19.59 19.79
C LYS A 147 -1.56 18.74 20.66
N ASN A 148 -1.40 17.47 20.38
CA ASN A 148 -0.48 16.55 21.07
C ASN A 148 0.91 16.46 20.42
N ASN A 149 1.32 17.46 19.63
CA ASN A 149 2.58 17.54 18.89
C ASN A 149 2.79 16.44 17.82
N LYS A 150 1.74 15.72 17.43
CA LYS A 150 1.79 14.84 16.28
C LYS A 150 1.64 15.66 15.02
N LEU A 151 2.47 15.34 14.02
CA LEU A 151 2.46 15.98 12.71
C LEU A 151 2.24 14.92 11.63
N ILE A 152 1.37 15.21 10.66
CA ILE A 152 1.22 14.47 9.41
C ILE A 152 1.54 15.44 8.28
N GLN A 153 2.49 15.07 7.43
CA GLN A 153 2.85 15.81 6.21
C GLN A 153 2.87 14.83 5.05
N GLU A 154 2.08 15.11 4.02
CA GLU A 154 1.93 14.22 2.87
C GLU A 154 1.81 15.03 1.58
N GLU A 155 2.51 14.60 0.53
CA GLU A 155 2.48 15.23 -0.79
C GLU A 155 1.14 14.95 -1.48
N ILE A 156 0.45 15.99 -1.95
CA ILE A 156 -0.82 15.88 -2.66
C ILE A 156 -0.55 15.46 -4.12
N ILE A 157 -1.35 14.56 -4.63
CA ILE A 157 -1.35 14.23 -6.05
C ILE A 157 -2.08 15.37 -6.77
N THR A 158 -1.32 16.17 -7.50
CA THR A 158 -1.71 17.44 -8.09
C THR A 158 -2.97 17.41 -8.94
N GLY A 159 -3.77 18.47 -8.85
CA GLY A 159 -4.70 18.95 -9.87
C GLY A 159 -6.10 19.36 -9.41
N GLU A 160 -6.54 19.11 -8.18
CA GLU A 160 -7.96 19.19 -7.86
C GLU A 160 -8.35 20.09 -6.66
N VAL A 161 -7.38 20.69 -5.95
CA VAL A 161 -7.71 21.47 -4.75
C VAL A 161 -7.18 22.90 -4.89
N ASP A 162 -8.07 23.87 -4.83
CA ASP A 162 -7.72 25.28 -4.64
C ASP A 162 -7.23 25.47 -3.20
N GLU A 163 -5.92 25.72 -3.05
CA GLU A 163 -5.27 25.92 -1.74
C GLU A 163 -5.93 27.05 -0.94
N THR A 164 -6.32 28.14 -1.61
CA THR A 164 -6.92 29.31 -0.97
C THR A 164 -8.31 28.99 -0.43
N GLU A 165 -9.11 28.31 -1.23
CA GLU A 165 -10.45 27.89 -0.84
C GLU A 165 -10.39 26.87 0.31
N PHE A 166 -9.53 25.85 0.20
CA PHE A 166 -9.33 24.87 1.24
C PHE A 166 -8.86 25.49 2.56
N ASN A 167 -7.82 26.32 2.54
CA ASN A 167 -7.28 26.95 3.73
C ASN A 167 -8.30 27.89 4.40
N SER A 168 -9.13 28.56 3.61
CA SER A 168 -10.24 29.40 4.11
C SER A 168 -11.32 28.54 4.79
N PHE A 169 -11.64 27.38 4.22
CA PHE A 169 -12.57 26.41 4.84
C PHE A 169 -12.03 25.90 6.16
N VAL A 170 -10.77 25.46 6.19
CA VAL A 170 -10.11 24.94 7.41
C VAL A 170 -10.11 25.96 8.54
N LYS A 171 -9.75 27.22 8.24
CA LYS A 171 -9.74 28.29 9.24
C LYS A 171 -11.09 28.43 9.93
N LYS A 172 -12.18 28.37 9.18
CA LYS A 172 -13.56 28.43 9.74
C LYS A 172 -13.87 27.25 10.67
N GLN A 173 -13.22 26.08 10.48
CA GLN A 173 -13.46 24.90 11.32
C GLN A 173 -12.59 24.89 12.58
N LEU A 174 -11.41 25.51 12.56
CA LEU A 174 -10.50 25.59 13.69
C LEU A 174 -10.86 26.74 14.65
N ASP A 175 -11.50 27.81 14.15
CA ASP A 175 -11.90 28.99 14.94
C ASP A 175 -13.22 28.76 15.73
N VAL A 176 -13.84 27.58 15.62
CA VAL A 176 -15.04 27.16 16.35
C VAL A 176 -14.64 26.31 17.56
#